data_9d354c8de4b438ed1f9701f035908b01
#
_entry.id   9d354c8de4b438ed1f9701f035908b01
#
_cell.length_a   1.000
_cell.length_b   1.000
_cell.length_c   1.000
_cell.angle_alpha   90.00
_cell.angle_beta   90.00
_cell.angle_gamma   90.00
#
_symmetry.space_group_name_H-M   'P 1'
#
loop_
_entity.id
_entity.type
_entity.pdbx_description
1 polymer ?
#
loop_
_entity_poly.entity_id
_entity_poly.type
_entity_poly.pdbx_seq_one_letter_code
_entity_poly.pdbx_strand_id
1 'polypeptide(L)'
;MLIKTKPSTAKCDEELYVSYLLSDSQYTSCIRLSTILRTISHDSINRFLERERFEPFDLFSEEKNNIELVGGVLSVDDSVLDKPYSDPSKAAFIDYFWSGKHHAIVKGINLISLFYTDIHGISVPVNYRIYDKSVGKTKNAYFREMLVEVLSWGLLPLWVTGD
;
A
#
# COMPACT_ATOMS: atom_id res chain seq x y z
N MET A 1 14.55 -3.74 -8.28
CA MET A 1 15.18 -4.94 -7.68
C MET A 1 15.30 -4.69 -6.19
N LEU A 2 14.47 -5.34 -5.38
CA LEU A 2 14.43 -5.16 -3.93
C LEU A 2 15.75 -5.62 -3.29
N ILE A 3 16.39 -4.75 -2.53
CA ILE A 3 17.62 -5.08 -1.82
C ILE A 3 17.24 -5.88 -0.57
N LYS A 4 17.42 -7.20 -0.62
CA LYS A 4 17.28 -8.06 0.55
C LYS A 4 18.41 -7.79 1.52
N THR A 5 18.12 -7.21 2.67
CA THR A 5 19.11 -6.79 3.65
C THR A 5 19.77 -7.94 4.44
N LYS A 6 19.21 -9.15 4.40
CA LYS A 6 19.76 -10.37 5.05
C LYS A 6 19.39 -11.63 4.27
N PRO A 7 20.26 -12.67 4.29
CA PRO A 7 19.89 -13.98 3.77
C PRO A 7 18.64 -14.50 4.46
N SER A 8 17.67 -14.94 3.67
CA SER A 8 16.39 -15.40 4.19
C SER A 8 16.44 -16.87 4.57
N THR A 9 16.08 -17.20 5.80
CA THR A 9 15.69 -18.56 6.20
C THR A 9 14.19 -18.81 6.04
N ALA A 10 13.42 -17.80 5.66
CA ALA A 10 12.01 -17.93 5.37
C ALA A 10 11.82 -18.71 4.06
N LYS A 11 10.92 -19.68 4.07
CA LYS A 11 10.54 -20.46 2.89
C LYS A 11 9.48 -19.75 2.05
N CYS A 12 8.92 -18.65 2.56
CA CYS A 12 8.00 -17.78 1.84
C CYS A 12 8.81 -16.70 1.13
N ASP A 13 8.47 -16.42 -0.11
CA ASP A 13 8.98 -15.33 -0.93
C ASP A 13 7.81 -14.48 -1.45
N GLU A 14 8.15 -13.41 -2.17
CA GLU A 14 7.20 -12.45 -2.71
C GLU A 14 6.25 -13.10 -3.72
N GLU A 15 6.77 -13.87 -4.66
CA GLU A 15 5.99 -14.53 -5.72
C GLU A 15 4.92 -15.44 -5.13
N LEU A 16 5.28 -16.25 -4.15
CA LEU A 16 4.35 -17.14 -3.45
C LEU A 16 3.28 -16.36 -2.70
N TYR A 17 3.68 -15.30 -1.97
CA TYR A 17 2.75 -14.51 -1.18
C TYR A 17 1.77 -13.72 -2.04
N VAL A 18 2.25 -13.07 -3.11
CA VAL A 18 1.42 -12.37 -4.09
C VAL A 18 0.47 -13.33 -4.80
N SER A 19 0.95 -14.48 -5.25
CA SER A 19 0.11 -15.52 -5.86
C SER A 19 -1.02 -15.96 -4.93
N TYR A 20 -0.73 -16.09 -3.63
CA TYR A 20 -1.77 -16.36 -2.63
C TYR A 20 -2.80 -15.25 -2.53
N LEU A 21 -2.37 -13.99 -2.44
CA LEU A 21 -3.28 -12.85 -2.37
C LEU A 21 -4.20 -12.75 -3.59
N LEU A 22 -3.69 -13.08 -4.78
CA LEU A 22 -4.44 -13.07 -6.02
C LEU A 22 -5.41 -14.26 -6.15
N SER A 23 -5.06 -15.42 -5.58
CA SER A 23 -5.84 -16.66 -5.72
C SER A 23 -6.93 -16.84 -4.67
N ASP A 24 -6.81 -16.21 -3.50
CA ASP A 24 -7.74 -16.37 -2.39
C ASP A 24 -8.64 -15.12 -2.24
N SER A 25 -9.90 -15.25 -2.59
CA SER A 25 -10.90 -14.18 -2.49
C SER A 25 -11.42 -13.94 -1.06
N GLN A 26 -11.01 -14.75 -0.10
CA GLN A 26 -11.46 -14.66 1.29
C GLN A 26 -10.47 -13.86 2.16
N TYR A 27 -10.72 -13.87 3.48
CA TYR A 27 -9.80 -13.22 4.43
C TYR A 27 -8.41 -13.87 4.40
N THR A 28 -7.47 -13.17 3.82
CA THR A 28 -6.07 -13.60 3.73
C THR A 28 -5.39 -13.48 5.09
N SER A 29 -4.71 -14.54 5.52
CA SER A 29 -3.89 -14.54 6.73
C SER A 29 -2.71 -15.50 6.60
N CYS A 30 -1.65 -15.27 7.36
CA CYS A 30 -0.49 -16.18 7.39
C CYS A 30 -0.86 -17.60 7.83
N ILE A 31 -1.82 -17.74 8.75
CA ILE A 31 -2.34 -19.04 9.19
C ILE A 31 -3.05 -19.74 8.04
N ARG A 32 -3.90 -19.03 7.30
CA ARG A 32 -4.64 -19.60 6.16
C ARG A 32 -3.68 -20.07 5.06
N LEU A 33 -2.70 -19.24 4.69
CA LEU A 33 -1.69 -19.64 3.71
C LEU A 33 -0.92 -20.90 4.18
N SER A 34 -0.49 -20.92 5.42
CA SER A 34 0.17 -22.08 6.02
C SER A 34 -0.70 -23.34 5.98
N THR A 35 -2.01 -23.21 6.20
CA THR A 35 -2.96 -24.34 6.15
C THR A 35 -3.14 -24.87 4.71
N ILE A 36 -3.18 -23.97 3.72
CA ILE A 36 -3.29 -24.34 2.31
C ILE A 36 -2.04 -25.08 1.84
N LEU A 37 -0.87 -24.50 2.09
CA LEU A 37 0.40 -25.03 1.57
C LEU A 37 0.93 -26.24 2.34
N ARG A 38 0.65 -26.35 3.64
CA ARG A 38 1.11 -27.41 4.56
C ARG A 38 2.64 -27.60 4.67
N THR A 39 3.40 -26.98 3.79
CA THR A 39 4.87 -27.08 3.71
C THR A 39 5.59 -25.88 4.33
N ILE A 40 4.85 -24.80 4.59
CA ILE A 40 5.37 -23.54 5.11
C ILE A 40 4.59 -23.16 6.37
N SER A 41 5.31 -22.92 7.48
CA SER A 41 4.70 -22.49 8.73
C SER A 41 4.27 -21.01 8.67
N HIS A 42 3.24 -20.65 9.44
CA HIS A 42 2.81 -19.24 9.57
C HIS A 42 3.93 -18.32 10.08
N ASP A 43 4.84 -18.82 10.92
CA ASP A 43 6.02 -18.06 11.37
C ASP A 43 7.00 -17.75 10.23
N SER A 44 7.13 -18.66 9.26
CA SER A 44 7.96 -18.40 8.08
C SER A 44 7.38 -17.29 7.21
N ILE A 45 6.05 -17.23 7.08
CA ILE A 45 5.33 -16.20 6.36
C ILE A 45 5.43 -14.86 7.11
N ASN A 46 5.24 -14.85 8.42
CA ASN A 46 5.41 -13.64 9.23
C ASN A 46 6.82 -13.08 9.13
N ARG A 47 7.86 -13.92 9.22
CA ARG A 47 9.26 -13.47 9.05
C ARG A 47 9.54 -12.93 7.66
N PHE A 48 8.88 -13.44 6.62
CA PHE A 48 8.94 -12.84 5.28
C PHE A 48 8.37 -11.43 5.31
N LEU A 49 7.14 -11.23 5.78
CA LEU A 49 6.49 -9.92 5.85
C LEU A 49 7.23 -8.91 6.72
N GLU A 50 7.82 -9.34 7.86
CA GLU A 50 8.62 -8.48 8.73
C GLU A 50 9.93 -8.01 8.08
N ARG A 51 10.46 -8.80 7.17
CA ARG A 51 11.73 -8.52 6.51
C ARG A 51 11.59 -7.65 5.27
N GLU A 52 10.50 -7.84 4.53
CA GLU A 52 10.26 -7.05 3.32
C GLU A 52 9.98 -5.58 3.68
N ARG A 53 10.65 -4.69 2.98
CA ARG A 53 10.50 -3.25 3.10
C ARG A 53 10.26 -2.70 1.71
N PHE A 54 9.07 -2.11 1.54
CA PHE A 54 8.65 -1.47 0.31
C PHE A 54 8.53 0.02 0.56
N GLU A 55 9.29 0.80 -0.20
CA GLU A 55 9.17 2.24 -0.22
C GLU A 55 8.26 2.67 -1.38
N PRO A 56 7.59 3.81 -1.30
CA PRO A 56 6.73 4.29 -2.39
C PRO A 56 7.45 4.40 -3.73
N PHE A 57 8.75 4.68 -3.72
CA PHE A 57 9.55 4.74 -4.95
C PHE A 57 9.70 3.37 -5.62
N ASP A 58 9.68 2.27 -4.86
CA ASP A 58 9.73 0.91 -5.44
C ASP A 58 8.49 0.66 -6.29
N LEU A 59 7.30 1.01 -5.77
CA LEU A 59 6.04 0.94 -6.50
C LEU A 59 6.09 1.76 -7.81
N PHE A 60 6.50 3.02 -7.71
CA PHE A 60 6.65 3.88 -8.90
C PHE A 60 7.65 3.29 -9.91
N SER A 61 8.76 2.73 -9.43
CA SER A 61 9.81 2.18 -10.29
C SER A 61 9.37 0.95 -11.07
N GLU A 62 8.43 0.17 -10.53
CA GLU A 62 7.83 -0.97 -11.24
C GLU A 62 6.86 -0.49 -12.33
N GLU A 63 6.05 0.50 -12.03
CA GLU A 63 4.98 0.96 -12.91
C GLU A 63 5.42 1.96 -13.99
N LYS A 64 6.47 2.74 -13.76
CA LYS A 64 6.91 3.83 -14.67
C LYS A 64 7.19 3.41 -16.12
N ASN A 65 7.53 2.14 -16.36
CA ASN A 65 7.79 1.64 -17.70
C ASN A 65 6.52 1.19 -18.44
N ASN A 66 5.40 1.12 -17.73
CA ASN A 66 4.11 0.66 -18.25
C ASN A 66 3.18 1.82 -18.63
N ILE A 67 3.57 3.07 -18.34
CA ILE A 67 2.76 4.27 -18.50
C ILE A 67 3.51 5.39 -19.22
N GLU A 68 2.76 6.29 -19.87
CA GLU A 68 3.32 7.55 -20.34
C GLU A 68 3.37 8.56 -19.20
N LEU A 69 4.59 9.04 -18.85
CA LEU A 69 4.80 9.87 -17.65
C LEU A 69 4.33 11.32 -17.77
N VAL A 70 3.98 11.76 -18.98
CA VAL A 70 3.66 13.17 -19.28
C VAL A 70 2.21 13.31 -19.71
N GLY A 71 1.53 14.33 -19.19
CA GLY A 71 0.24 14.78 -19.73
C GLY A 71 -0.99 14.09 -19.16
N GLY A 72 -0.84 13.11 -18.27
CA GLY A 72 -1.96 12.40 -17.65
C GLY A 72 -2.59 13.16 -16.48
N VAL A 73 -3.41 12.43 -15.72
CA VAL A 73 -4.15 12.93 -14.55
C VAL A 73 -3.67 12.22 -13.28
N LEU A 74 -3.25 12.98 -12.29
CA LEU A 74 -2.93 12.48 -10.96
C LEU A 74 -4.15 12.63 -10.05
N SER A 75 -4.60 11.54 -9.45
CA SER A 75 -5.74 11.52 -8.52
C SER A 75 -5.27 11.13 -7.13
N VAL A 76 -5.74 11.86 -6.12
CA VAL A 76 -5.54 11.50 -4.70
C VAL A 76 -6.84 11.02 -4.11
N ASP A 77 -6.76 9.94 -3.34
CA ASP A 77 -7.87 9.40 -2.55
C ASP A 77 -7.37 8.82 -1.24
N ASP A 78 -8.23 8.76 -0.23
CA ASP A 78 -7.95 8.05 1.01
C ASP A 78 -8.97 6.95 1.30
N SER A 79 -8.47 5.83 1.74
CA SER A 79 -9.29 4.66 2.06
C SER A 79 -9.01 4.16 3.47
N VAL A 80 -10.05 3.70 4.16
CA VAL A 80 -9.90 3.06 5.46
C VAL A 80 -9.90 1.54 5.31
N LEU A 81 -8.78 0.93 5.64
CA LEU A 81 -8.62 -0.52 5.71
C LEU A 81 -9.13 -1.00 7.06
N ASP A 82 -10.32 -1.61 7.09
CA ASP A 82 -10.99 -2.04 8.31
C ASP A 82 -10.16 -3.02 9.13
N LYS A 83 -9.99 -2.74 10.42
CA LYS A 83 -9.29 -3.59 11.39
C LYS A 83 -10.10 -3.71 12.69
N PRO A 84 -11.35 -4.22 12.64
CA PRO A 84 -12.29 -4.16 13.76
C PRO A 84 -11.79 -4.90 15.02
N TYR A 85 -10.99 -5.95 14.85
CA TYR A 85 -10.49 -6.79 15.92
C TYR A 85 -9.10 -6.39 16.44
N SER A 86 -8.44 -5.42 15.82
CA SER A 86 -7.12 -4.98 16.24
C SER A 86 -7.21 -4.04 17.44
N ASP A 87 -6.21 -4.12 18.32
CA ASP A 87 -6.07 -3.25 19.47
C ASP A 87 -5.16 -2.06 19.11
N PRO A 88 -5.68 -0.80 19.11
CA PRO A 88 -4.88 0.38 18.77
C PRO A 88 -3.69 0.61 19.71
N SER A 89 -3.75 0.08 20.96
CA SER A 89 -2.62 0.19 21.90
C SER A 89 -1.45 -0.74 21.58
N LYS A 90 -1.67 -1.74 20.72
CA LYS A 90 -0.69 -2.79 20.39
C LYS A 90 -0.23 -2.76 18.93
N ALA A 91 -0.95 -2.05 18.07
CA ALA A 91 -0.64 -2.00 16.65
C ALA A 91 -0.58 -0.55 16.18
N ALA A 92 0.56 -0.15 15.61
CA ALA A 92 0.76 1.17 15.05
C ALA A 92 -0.25 1.47 13.92
N PHE A 93 -0.55 2.76 13.74
CA PHE A 93 -1.43 3.29 12.67
C PHE A 93 -2.90 2.86 12.75
N ILE A 94 -3.31 2.08 13.74
CA ILE A 94 -4.71 1.72 13.94
C ILE A 94 -5.39 2.79 14.79
N ASP A 95 -6.42 3.41 14.23
CA ASP A 95 -7.20 4.45 14.88
C ASP A 95 -8.63 4.44 14.32
N TYR A 96 -9.44 5.40 14.73
CA TYR A 96 -10.81 5.59 14.28
C TYR A 96 -10.87 6.66 13.18
N PHE A 97 -11.41 6.29 12.00
CA PHE A 97 -11.52 7.14 10.83
C PHE A 97 -12.94 7.10 10.27
N TRP A 98 -13.35 8.20 9.66
CA TRP A 98 -14.55 8.20 8.84
C TRP A 98 -14.32 7.34 7.57
N SER A 99 -15.23 6.42 7.32
CA SER A 99 -15.20 5.56 6.13
C SER A 99 -16.37 5.91 5.20
N GLY A 100 -16.07 6.36 4.00
CA GLY A 100 -17.07 6.60 2.97
C GLY A 100 -17.82 5.31 2.58
N LYS A 101 -17.16 4.16 2.63
CA LYS A 101 -17.78 2.84 2.36
C LYS A 101 -18.87 2.49 3.38
N HIS A 102 -18.64 2.78 4.66
CA HIS A 102 -19.54 2.40 5.75
C HIS A 102 -20.45 3.56 6.18
N HIS A 103 -20.21 4.78 5.68
CA HIS A 103 -20.88 6.01 6.13
C HIS A 103 -20.86 6.16 7.66
N ALA A 104 -19.76 5.76 8.29
CA ALA A 104 -19.57 5.73 9.74
C ALA A 104 -18.10 5.84 10.12
N ILE A 105 -17.84 6.12 11.40
CA ILE A 105 -16.50 6.00 11.98
C ILE A 105 -16.19 4.53 12.21
N VAL A 106 -15.13 4.04 11.60
CA VAL A 106 -14.64 2.67 11.74
C VAL A 106 -13.21 2.63 12.27
N LYS A 107 -12.86 1.54 12.93
CA LYS A 107 -11.51 1.28 13.38
C LYS A 107 -10.71 0.63 12.25
N GLY A 108 -9.55 1.22 11.92
CA GLY A 108 -8.73 0.73 10.82
C GLY A 108 -7.44 1.50 10.63
N ILE A 109 -6.83 1.28 9.48
CA ILE A 109 -5.66 2.01 8.98
C ILE A 109 -6.14 2.90 7.84
N ASN A 110 -5.81 4.18 7.87
CA ASN A 110 -6.14 5.08 6.76
C ASN A 110 -4.95 5.14 5.80
N LEU A 111 -5.20 4.77 4.55
CA LEU A 111 -4.24 4.76 3.45
C LEU A 111 -4.55 5.92 2.50
N ILE A 112 -3.59 6.82 2.30
CA ILE A 112 -3.64 7.86 1.28
C ILE A 112 -2.90 7.32 0.06
N SER A 113 -3.52 7.36 -1.11
CA SER A 113 -2.98 6.83 -2.36
C SER A 113 -2.97 7.89 -3.45
N LEU A 114 -1.91 7.91 -4.26
CA LEU A 114 -1.88 8.63 -5.53
C LEU A 114 -1.98 7.62 -6.66
N PHE A 115 -2.97 7.83 -7.53
CA PHE A 115 -3.13 7.12 -8.79
C PHE A 115 -2.83 8.06 -9.94
N TYR A 116 -2.13 7.56 -10.93
CA TYR A 116 -1.89 8.29 -12.16
C TYR A 116 -2.55 7.55 -13.32
N THR A 117 -3.36 8.28 -14.06
CA THR A 117 -3.96 7.80 -15.32
C THR A 117 -3.27 8.51 -16.46
N ASP A 118 -2.58 7.77 -17.29
CA ASP A 118 -1.84 8.31 -18.43
C ASP A 118 -2.76 8.76 -19.58
N ILE A 119 -2.15 9.31 -20.64
CA ILE A 119 -2.87 9.78 -21.83
C ILE A 119 -3.55 8.65 -22.62
N HIS A 120 -3.19 7.40 -22.38
CA HIS A 120 -3.78 6.20 -23.00
C HIS A 120 -4.88 5.57 -22.14
N GLY A 121 -5.13 6.12 -20.93
CA GLY A 121 -6.13 5.63 -20.00
C GLY A 121 -5.63 4.49 -19.09
N ILE A 122 -4.33 4.21 -19.08
CA ILE A 122 -3.74 3.25 -18.15
C ILE A 122 -3.62 3.92 -16.78
N SER A 123 -4.25 3.31 -15.77
CA SER A 123 -4.28 3.85 -14.41
C SER A 123 -3.51 2.94 -13.45
N VAL A 124 -2.51 3.51 -12.78
CA VAL A 124 -1.64 2.79 -11.84
C VAL A 124 -1.45 3.57 -10.54
N PRO A 125 -1.25 2.88 -9.41
CA PRO A 125 -0.84 3.54 -8.18
C PRO A 125 0.64 3.96 -8.30
N VAL A 126 0.94 5.21 -7.96
CA VAL A 126 2.30 5.78 -8.10
C VAL A 126 2.93 6.18 -6.77
N ASN A 127 2.13 6.39 -5.72
CA ASN A 127 2.64 6.70 -4.39
C ASN A 127 1.58 6.35 -3.34
N TYR A 128 2.01 6.13 -2.10
CA TYR A 128 1.10 5.88 -0.98
C TYR A 128 1.68 6.36 0.35
N ARG A 129 0.80 6.63 1.33
CA ARG A 129 1.17 6.89 2.73
C ARG A 129 0.13 6.29 3.67
N ILE A 130 0.61 5.77 4.78
CA ILE A 130 -0.25 5.48 5.92
C ILE A 130 -0.39 6.75 6.74
N TYR A 131 -1.63 7.19 6.95
CA TYR A 131 -1.93 8.38 7.73
C TYR A 131 -1.76 8.11 9.23
N ASP A 132 -0.89 8.87 9.86
CA ASP A 132 -0.63 8.80 11.30
C ASP A 132 -1.09 10.10 11.98
N LYS A 133 -2.15 10.03 12.77
CA LYS A 133 -2.66 11.16 13.55
C LYS A 133 -1.68 11.65 14.60
N SER A 134 -0.82 10.76 15.14
CA SER A 134 0.12 11.10 16.20
C SER A 134 1.18 12.10 15.76
N VAL A 135 1.47 12.15 14.45
CA VAL A 135 2.44 13.09 13.86
C VAL A 135 1.89 14.52 13.78
N GLY A 136 0.57 14.71 13.92
CA GLY A 136 -0.07 16.03 13.85
C GLY A 136 -0.12 16.66 12.44
N LYS A 137 0.26 15.92 11.39
CA LYS A 137 0.12 16.34 10.00
C LYS A 137 -1.30 16.12 9.50
N THR A 138 -1.80 17.01 8.66
CA THR A 138 -3.07 16.80 7.94
C THR A 138 -2.89 15.88 6.73
N LYS A 139 -3.95 15.25 6.24
CA LYS A 139 -3.93 14.47 5.00
C LYS A 139 -3.44 15.31 3.81
N ASN A 140 -3.84 16.59 3.76
CA ASN A 140 -3.36 17.53 2.73
C ASN A 140 -1.85 17.78 2.80
N ALA A 141 -1.24 17.73 3.99
CA ALA A 141 0.21 17.84 4.12
C ALA A 141 0.90 16.59 3.55
N TYR A 142 0.39 15.40 3.87
CA TYR A 142 0.87 14.15 3.26
C TYR A 142 0.73 14.17 1.73
N PHE A 143 -0.43 14.59 1.21
CA PHE A 143 -0.63 14.71 -0.23
C PHE A 143 0.40 15.63 -0.91
N ARG A 144 0.68 16.80 -0.32
CA ARG A 144 1.68 17.74 -0.87
C ARG A 144 3.09 17.14 -0.92
N GLU A 145 3.48 16.41 0.12
CA GLU A 145 4.76 15.69 0.16
C GLU A 145 4.81 14.64 -0.95
N MET A 146 3.77 13.80 -1.07
CA MET A 146 3.66 12.77 -2.10
C MET A 146 3.68 13.37 -3.52
N LEU A 147 3.01 14.51 -3.72
CA LEU A 147 3.02 15.22 -5.01
C LEU A 147 4.44 15.68 -5.38
N VAL A 148 5.16 16.30 -4.45
CA VAL A 148 6.54 16.74 -4.68
C VAL A 148 7.44 15.56 -5.02
N GLU A 149 7.27 14.43 -4.35
CA GLU A 149 8.03 13.21 -4.62
C GLU A 149 7.80 12.69 -6.03
N VAL A 150 6.55 12.48 -6.45
CA VAL A 150 6.26 11.93 -7.79
C VAL A 150 6.71 12.86 -8.91
N LEU A 151 6.63 14.18 -8.70
CA LEU A 151 7.19 15.15 -9.63
C LEU A 151 8.72 15.04 -9.70
N SER A 152 9.39 14.85 -8.57
CA SER A 152 10.85 14.65 -8.51
C SER A 152 11.31 13.36 -9.18
N TRP A 153 10.43 12.34 -9.24
CA TRP A 153 10.68 11.07 -9.93
C TRP A 153 10.46 11.15 -11.46
N GLY A 154 10.01 12.31 -11.94
CA GLY A 154 9.83 12.57 -13.37
C GLY A 154 8.39 12.40 -13.89
N LEU A 155 7.40 12.22 -13.00
CA LEU A 155 6.00 12.22 -13.39
C LEU A 155 5.54 13.66 -13.63
N LEU A 156 4.96 13.96 -14.80
CA LEU A 156 4.51 15.29 -15.19
C LEU A 156 3.01 15.28 -15.54
N PRO A 157 2.11 15.24 -14.56
CA PRO A 157 0.68 15.25 -14.79
C PRO A 157 0.23 16.62 -15.36
N LEU A 158 -0.75 16.60 -16.24
CA LEU A 158 -1.42 17.82 -16.72
C LEU A 158 -2.45 18.33 -15.71
N TRP A 159 -3.10 17.40 -15.01
CA TRP A 159 -4.12 17.68 -14.02
C TRP A 159 -3.87 16.92 -12.71
N VAL A 160 -4.29 17.56 -11.62
CA VAL A 160 -4.32 16.94 -10.29
C VAL A 160 -5.75 17.07 -9.76
N THR A 161 -6.31 15.94 -9.33
CA THR A 161 -7.69 15.85 -8.80
C THR A 161 -7.71 15.17 -7.44
N GLY A 162 -8.73 15.44 -6.64
CA GLY A 162 -8.95 14.80 -5.34
C GLY A 162 -10.22 15.34 -4.69
N ASP A 163 -10.75 14.60 -3.71
CA ASP A 163 -11.87 15.00 -2.85
C ASP A 163 -11.40 15.84 -1.66
#